data_d01c00c7e7c4a5475513b7ec42685bf5
#
_entry.id   d01c00c7e7c4a5475513b7ec42685bf5
#
_cell.length_a   1.000
_cell.length_b   1.000
_cell.length_c   1.000
_cell.angle_alpha   90.00
_cell.angle_beta   90.00
_cell.angle_gamma   90.00
#
_symmetry.space_group_name_H-M   'P 1'
#
loop_
_entity.id
_entity.type
_entity.pdbx_description
1 polymer ?
#
loop_
_entity_poly.entity_id
_entity_poly.type
_entity_poly.pdbx_seq_one_letter_code
_entity_poly.pdbx_strand_id
1 'polypeptide(L)'
;TGSNQHVGNFPGVTVDRKTGSIKGHPDTEITDLPGIYSMSPYSSEEIVSRNFVLDEKPSAIINIVDATNIERNLYLTMQLLEMDIPMVVAMNMMDEVLGNQGSIDVNKMESLLGVPVIPISAAKNEGVDELVDHALHIAKYQEHPLRQDFCDKSDHDGAVHRCIHAVIHLIEDHAEEAKLPVRFAATKAIEGDPLILEQLKLDQNELDMLEHIVQQMETEREVDRSAAIADMRFDFIER
;
A
#
# COMPACT_ATOMS: atom_id res chain seq x y z
N THR A 1 7.02 -12.14 17.65
CA THR A 1 6.06 -13.25 17.91
C THR A 1 6.60 -14.29 18.91
N GLY A 2 7.88 -14.41 19.15
CA GLY A 2 8.46 -15.39 20.08
C GLY A 2 8.22 -16.86 19.67
N SER A 3 8.13 -17.14 18.38
CA SER A 3 8.08 -18.47 17.74
C SER A 3 6.81 -19.33 17.88
N ASN A 4 5.77 -18.89 18.55
CA ASN A 4 4.47 -19.59 18.56
C ASN A 4 3.61 -19.14 17.39
N GLN A 5 3.83 -19.73 16.21
CA GLN A 5 3.04 -19.44 15.00
C GLN A 5 2.18 -20.65 14.62
N HIS A 6 0.94 -20.39 14.23
CA HIS A 6 0.11 -21.36 13.55
C HIS A 6 0.38 -21.26 12.05
N VAL A 7 0.69 -22.40 11.43
CA VAL A 7 0.93 -22.49 9.98
C VAL A 7 -0.26 -23.18 9.34
N GLY A 8 -0.83 -22.55 8.33
CA GLY A 8 -1.92 -23.09 7.51
C GLY A 8 -1.83 -22.49 6.12
N ASN A 9 -2.82 -22.70 5.28
CA ASN A 9 -2.92 -22.02 3.98
C ASN A 9 -4.01 -20.96 4.00
N PHE A 10 -3.87 -19.93 3.18
CA PHE A 10 -4.98 -19.01 2.89
C PHE A 10 -6.11 -19.78 2.20
N PRO A 11 -7.38 -19.40 2.43
CA PRO A 11 -8.53 -20.10 1.85
C PRO A 11 -8.45 -20.18 0.32
N GLY A 12 -8.60 -21.40 -0.22
CA GLY A 12 -8.69 -21.66 -1.66
C GLY A 12 -7.38 -21.63 -2.45
N VAL A 13 -6.24 -21.45 -1.80
CA VAL A 13 -4.92 -21.38 -2.45
C VAL A 13 -3.86 -22.16 -1.67
N THR A 14 -2.72 -22.46 -2.32
CA THR A 14 -1.57 -23.16 -1.71
C THR A 14 -0.52 -22.20 -1.14
N VAL A 15 -0.95 -21.00 -0.72
CA VAL A 15 -0.10 -19.99 -0.11
C VAL A 15 -0.14 -20.11 1.40
N ASP A 16 1.02 -20.19 2.03
CA ASP A 16 1.16 -20.34 3.48
C ASP A 16 0.59 -19.13 4.23
N ARG A 17 -0.24 -19.41 5.24
CA ARG A 17 -0.70 -18.42 6.22
C ARG A 17 -0.02 -18.70 7.55
N LYS A 18 0.68 -17.71 8.08
CA LYS A 18 1.30 -17.78 9.41
C LYS A 18 0.70 -16.71 10.30
N THR A 19 0.13 -17.15 11.40
CA THR A 19 -0.47 -16.27 12.40
C THR A 19 0.10 -16.55 13.77
N GLY A 20 0.10 -15.54 14.63
CA GLY A 20 0.54 -15.70 16.02
C GLY A 20 0.24 -14.45 16.84
N SER A 21 0.32 -14.57 18.16
CA SER A 21 0.19 -13.43 19.06
C SER A 21 1.49 -12.65 19.18
N ILE A 22 1.40 -11.36 19.43
CA ILE A 22 2.55 -10.52 19.77
C ILE A 22 3.00 -10.85 21.19
N LYS A 23 4.30 -11.05 21.40
CA LYS A 23 4.88 -11.31 22.72
C LYS A 23 4.54 -10.16 23.68
N GLY A 24 3.96 -10.48 24.82
CA GLY A 24 3.48 -9.47 25.80
C GLY A 24 2.07 -8.93 25.52
N HIS A 25 1.48 -9.25 24.34
CA HIS A 25 0.14 -8.80 23.93
C HIS A 25 -0.66 -9.99 23.37
N PRO A 26 -1.13 -10.92 24.23
CA PRO A 26 -1.76 -12.16 23.79
C PRO A 26 -3.07 -11.96 23.04
N ASP A 27 -3.72 -10.82 23.25
CA ASP A 27 -5.00 -10.47 22.60
C ASP A 27 -4.81 -9.83 21.21
N THR A 28 -3.56 -9.67 20.75
CA THR A 28 -3.25 -9.12 19.44
C THR A 28 -2.68 -10.20 18.53
N GLU A 29 -3.43 -10.52 17.48
CA GLU A 29 -2.98 -11.42 16.44
C GLU A 29 -2.17 -10.67 15.38
N ILE A 30 -1.08 -11.25 14.94
CA ILE A 30 -0.30 -10.80 13.79
C ILE A 30 -0.32 -11.88 12.71
N THR A 31 -0.62 -11.50 11.47
CA THR A 31 -0.60 -12.37 10.31
C THR A 31 0.54 -11.97 9.39
N ASP A 32 1.40 -12.94 9.08
CA ASP A 32 2.46 -12.79 8.08
C ASP A 32 1.86 -12.98 6.68
N LEU A 33 2.00 -11.98 5.84
CA LEU A 33 1.57 -12.02 4.45
C LEU A 33 2.75 -12.37 3.54
N PRO A 34 2.50 -13.01 2.39
CA PRO A 34 3.55 -13.26 1.41
C PRO A 34 4.32 -12.00 1.02
N GLY A 35 5.62 -12.15 0.77
CA GLY A 35 6.45 -11.04 0.28
C GLY A 35 6.03 -10.67 -1.14
N ILE A 36 5.56 -9.45 -1.31
CA ILE A 36 5.09 -8.90 -2.59
C ILE A 36 5.72 -7.53 -2.86
N TYR A 37 5.68 -7.08 -4.10
CA TYR A 37 6.18 -5.77 -4.50
C TYR A 37 5.07 -4.85 -5.02
N SER A 38 3.87 -5.40 -5.24
CA SER A 38 2.72 -4.66 -5.77
C SER A 38 1.42 -5.29 -5.27
N MET A 39 0.35 -4.51 -5.24
CA MET A 39 -1.02 -4.94 -5.00
C MET A 39 -1.77 -5.27 -6.32
N SER A 40 -1.05 -5.59 -7.37
CA SER A 40 -1.62 -6.00 -8.65
C SER A 40 -1.95 -7.48 -8.67
N PRO A 41 -2.97 -7.93 -9.43
CA PRO A 41 -3.44 -9.32 -9.39
C PRO A 41 -2.67 -10.24 -10.34
N TYR A 42 -1.33 -10.17 -10.35
CA TYR A 42 -0.51 -10.95 -11.27
C TYR A 42 -0.07 -12.31 -10.72
N SER A 43 0.13 -12.40 -9.41
CA SER A 43 0.50 -13.65 -8.74
C SER A 43 -0.52 -14.05 -7.68
N SER A 44 -0.51 -15.33 -7.29
CA SER A 44 -1.36 -15.82 -6.20
C SER A 44 -1.06 -15.14 -4.88
N GLU A 45 0.21 -14.82 -4.63
CA GLU A 45 0.70 -14.14 -3.44
C GLU A 45 0.18 -12.71 -3.37
N GLU A 46 0.21 -11.98 -4.48
CA GLU A 46 -0.32 -10.61 -4.57
C GLU A 46 -1.84 -10.57 -4.38
N ILE A 47 -2.56 -11.50 -5.02
CA ILE A 47 -4.02 -11.63 -4.88
C ILE A 47 -4.38 -11.95 -3.42
N VAL A 48 -3.70 -12.90 -2.79
CA VAL A 48 -3.94 -13.29 -1.39
C VAL A 48 -3.70 -12.12 -0.45
N SER A 49 -2.57 -11.42 -0.58
CA SER A 49 -2.22 -10.29 0.28
C SER A 49 -3.23 -9.15 0.13
N ARG A 50 -3.61 -8.84 -1.10
CA ARG A 50 -4.61 -7.81 -1.40
C ARG A 50 -5.97 -8.15 -0.82
N ASN A 51 -6.47 -9.36 -1.08
CA ASN A 51 -7.77 -9.79 -0.58
C ASN A 51 -7.79 -9.83 0.94
N PHE A 52 -6.71 -10.30 1.59
CA PHE A 52 -6.60 -10.26 3.03
C PHE A 52 -6.79 -8.84 3.58
N VAL A 53 -6.10 -7.87 3.01
CA VAL A 53 -6.20 -6.47 3.47
C VAL A 53 -7.58 -5.87 3.22
N LEU A 54 -8.20 -6.15 2.06
CA LEU A 54 -9.52 -5.61 1.68
C LEU A 54 -10.68 -6.26 2.43
N ASP A 55 -10.61 -7.59 2.64
CA ASP A 55 -11.72 -8.38 3.18
C ASP A 55 -11.66 -8.48 4.71
N GLU A 56 -10.48 -8.79 5.26
CA GLU A 56 -10.28 -8.96 6.71
C GLU A 56 -10.13 -7.62 7.44
N LYS A 57 -9.79 -6.54 6.73
CA LYS A 57 -9.64 -5.18 7.26
C LYS A 57 -8.83 -5.15 8.55
N PRO A 58 -7.54 -5.47 8.52
CA PRO A 58 -6.71 -5.49 9.71
C PRO A 58 -6.73 -4.13 10.42
N SER A 59 -6.62 -4.12 11.74
CA SER A 59 -6.63 -2.89 12.54
C SER A 59 -5.42 -2.00 12.27
N ALA A 60 -4.31 -2.58 11.81
CA ALA A 60 -3.13 -1.87 11.35
C ALA A 60 -2.26 -2.76 10.44
N ILE A 61 -1.39 -2.13 9.67
CA ILE A 61 -0.40 -2.77 8.82
C ILE A 61 1.01 -2.40 9.34
N ILE A 62 1.89 -3.39 9.47
CA ILE A 62 3.33 -3.17 9.58
C ILE A 62 3.92 -3.43 8.20
N ASN A 63 4.33 -2.38 7.52
CA ASN A 63 4.97 -2.46 6.21
C ASN A 63 6.49 -2.51 6.39
N ILE A 64 7.10 -3.66 6.11
CA ILE A 64 8.56 -3.85 6.24
C ILE A 64 9.22 -3.42 4.94
N VAL A 65 10.08 -2.40 5.03
CA VAL A 65 10.83 -1.82 3.93
C VAL A 65 12.32 -2.13 4.11
N ASP A 66 12.94 -2.65 3.07
CA ASP A 66 14.38 -2.85 3.03
C ASP A 66 15.09 -1.50 2.81
N ALA A 67 15.78 -1.01 3.84
CA ALA A 67 16.49 0.26 3.82
C ALA A 67 17.65 0.31 2.81
N THR A 68 18.16 -0.85 2.38
CA THR A 68 19.20 -0.95 1.35
C THR A 68 18.66 -0.88 -0.08
N ASN A 69 17.34 -0.98 -0.25
CA ASN A 69 16.65 -0.95 -1.54
C ASN A 69 15.29 -0.23 -1.44
N ILE A 70 15.34 1.02 -0.98
CA ILE A 70 14.16 1.81 -0.60
C ILE A 70 13.21 2.00 -1.79
N GLU A 71 13.70 2.46 -2.93
CA GLU A 71 12.88 2.83 -4.09
C GLU A 71 11.94 1.70 -4.52
N ARG A 72 12.49 0.50 -4.63
CA ARG A 72 11.70 -0.68 -5.00
C ARG A 72 10.63 -1.03 -3.98
N ASN A 73 10.93 -0.87 -2.69
CA ASN A 73 10.01 -1.21 -1.61
C ASN A 73 8.91 -0.15 -1.42
N LEU A 74 9.24 1.13 -1.61
CA LEU A 74 8.28 2.22 -1.46
C LEU A 74 7.14 2.16 -2.49
N TYR A 75 7.33 1.53 -3.62
CA TYR A 75 6.27 1.34 -4.60
C TYR A 75 5.05 0.60 -4.01
N LEU A 76 5.28 -0.48 -3.27
CA LEU A 76 4.22 -1.16 -2.52
C LEU A 76 3.69 -0.29 -1.38
N THR A 77 4.57 0.39 -0.65
CA THR A 77 4.20 1.28 0.45
C THR A 77 3.15 2.31 0.01
N MET A 78 3.35 2.93 -1.15
CA MET A 78 2.40 3.90 -1.68
C MET A 78 1.03 3.30 -1.99
N GLN A 79 0.99 2.09 -2.53
CA GLN A 79 -0.28 1.38 -2.78
C GLN A 79 -0.99 1.02 -1.46
N LEU A 80 -0.25 0.65 -0.42
CA LEU A 80 -0.82 0.40 0.91
C LEU A 80 -1.39 1.68 1.54
N LEU A 81 -0.71 2.82 1.35
CA LEU A 81 -1.21 4.11 1.84
C LEU A 81 -2.53 4.52 1.16
N GLU A 82 -2.71 4.19 -0.12
CA GLU A 82 -3.96 4.40 -0.85
C GLU A 82 -5.14 3.57 -0.29
N MET A 83 -4.86 2.50 0.46
CA MET A 83 -5.87 1.64 1.09
C MET A 83 -6.47 2.22 2.37
N ASP A 84 -5.92 3.32 2.88
CA ASP A 84 -6.43 4.04 4.05
C ASP A 84 -6.60 3.17 5.32
N ILE A 85 -5.62 2.33 5.58
CA ILE A 85 -5.55 1.53 6.82
C ILE A 85 -4.43 2.07 7.70
N PRO A 86 -4.61 2.14 9.03
CA PRO A 86 -3.53 2.50 9.94
C PRO A 86 -2.27 1.72 9.63
N MET A 87 -1.14 2.40 9.43
CA MET A 87 0.09 1.77 8.98
C MET A 87 1.31 2.38 9.68
N VAL A 88 2.28 1.54 10.00
CA VAL A 88 3.64 1.92 10.38
C VAL A 88 4.63 1.31 9.40
N VAL A 89 5.62 2.09 8.99
CA VAL A 89 6.72 1.61 8.14
C VAL A 89 7.87 1.16 9.04
N ALA A 90 8.24 -0.10 8.94
CA ALA A 90 9.43 -0.66 9.57
C ALA A 90 10.60 -0.57 8.58
N MET A 91 11.49 0.40 8.78
CA MET A 91 12.68 0.57 7.96
C MET A 91 13.74 -0.42 8.42
N ASN A 92 13.77 -1.60 7.82
CA ASN A 92 14.65 -2.71 8.22
C ASN A 92 16.03 -2.62 7.56
N MET A 93 16.99 -3.37 8.09
CA MET A 93 18.39 -3.39 7.65
C MET A 93 19.15 -2.07 7.87
N MET A 94 18.74 -1.28 8.86
CA MET A 94 19.41 -0.01 9.19
C MET A 94 20.86 -0.21 9.64
N ASP A 95 21.17 -1.34 10.21
CA ASP A 95 22.55 -1.70 10.57
C ASP A 95 23.45 -1.86 9.33
N GLU A 96 22.93 -2.34 8.21
CA GLU A 96 23.68 -2.42 6.95
C GLU A 96 23.88 -1.04 6.33
N VAL A 97 22.85 -0.17 6.35
CA VAL A 97 22.96 1.21 5.88
C VAL A 97 24.04 1.97 6.65
N LEU A 98 23.99 1.89 7.98
CA LEU A 98 24.99 2.55 8.85
C LEU A 98 26.38 1.93 8.70
N GLY A 99 26.49 0.61 8.56
CA GLY A 99 27.73 -0.11 8.31
C GLY A 99 28.41 0.30 7.01
N ASN A 100 27.64 0.69 6.00
CA ASN A 100 28.11 1.21 4.72
C ASN A 100 28.28 2.74 4.70
N GLN A 101 28.27 3.40 5.85
CA GLN A 101 28.36 4.86 6.02
C GLN A 101 27.22 5.63 5.35
N GLY A 102 26.10 4.97 5.10
CA GLY A 102 24.86 5.61 4.64
C GLY A 102 24.08 6.21 5.80
N SER A 103 23.12 7.06 5.47
CA SER A 103 22.15 7.61 6.40
C SER A 103 20.80 7.79 5.72
N ILE A 104 19.72 7.66 6.50
CA ILE A 104 18.36 7.93 6.05
C ILE A 104 17.75 8.96 6.98
N ASP A 105 17.18 10.00 6.42
CA ASP A 105 16.39 10.99 7.18
C ASP A 105 15.00 10.43 7.46
N VAL A 106 14.89 9.70 8.56
CA VAL A 106 13.64 9.05 9.01
C VAL A 106 12.53 10.07 9.22
N ASN A 107 12.83 11.24 9.81
CA ASN A 107 11.84 12.27 10.08
C ASN A 107 11.28 12.88 8.78
N LYS A 108 12.15 13.09 7.80
CA LYS A 108 11.71 13.56 6.47
C LYS A 108 10.83 12.53 5.79
N MET A 109 11.22 11.26 5.85
CA MET A 109 10.44 10.16 5.26
C MET A 109 9.06 10.05 5.93
N GLU A 110 8.99 10.10 7.26
CA GLU A 110 7.74 10.12 8.01
C GLU A 110 6.82 11.28 7.60
N SER A 111 7.39 12.48 7.48
CA SER A 111 6.66 13.67 7.02
C SER A 111 6.14 13.53 5.57
N LEU A 112 6.91 12.92 4.67
CA LEU A 112 6.53 12.73 3.28
C LEU A 112 5.47 11.63 3.10
N LEU A 113 5.62 10.52 3.81
CA LEU A 113 4.69 9.38 3.74
C LEU A 113 3.41 9.60 4.56
N GLY A 114 3.48 10.44 5.61
CA GLY A 114 2.34 10.73 6.49
C GLY A 114 1.97 9.57 7.42
N VAL A 115 2.93 8.71 7.75
CA VAL A 115 2.81 7.59 8.70
C VAL A 115 4.09 7.46 9.52
N PRO A 116 4.04 6.87 10.73
CA PRO A 116 5.24 6.61 11.52
C PRO A 116 6.24 5.72 10.75
N VAL A 117 7.52 6.08 10.82
CA VAL A 117 8.63 5.33 10.22
C VAL A 117 9.63 4.96 11.30
N ILE A 118 9.77 3.68 11.58
CA ILE A 118 10.60 3.17 12.67
C ILE A 118 11.82 2.46 12.09
N PRO A 119 13.03 2.96 12.34
CA PRO A 119 14.25 2.30 11.92
C PRO A 119 14.49 1.06 12.78
N ILE A 120 14.72 -0.09 12.14
CA ILE A 120 14.94 -1.36 12.81
C ILE A 120 16.11 -2.14 12.20
N SER A 121 16.67 -3.06 12.98
CA SER A 121 17.43 -4.21 12.51
C SER A 121 16.80 -5.48 13.10
N ALA A 122 15.99 -6.17 12.30
CA ALA A 122 15.35 -7.40 12.75
C ALA A 122 16.38 -8.49 13.10
N ALA A 123 17.50 -8.55 12.37
CA ALA A 123 18.58 -9.50 12.63
C ALA A 123 19.25 -9.30 14.00
N LYS A 124 19.33 -8.04 14.47
CA LYS A 124 19.92 -7.67 15.76
C LYS A 124 18.87 -7.44 16.86
N ASN A 125 17.59 -7.54 16.51
CA ASN A 125 16.47 -7.21 17.39
C ASN A 125 16.54 -5.78 17.94
N GLU A 126 16.98 -4.82 17.10
CA GLU A 126 17.03 -3.40 17.42
C GLU A 126 15.81 -2.68 16.88
N GLY A 127 15.19 -1.79 17.67
CA GLY A 127 14.01 -1.00 17.30
C GLY A 127 12.69 -1.79 17.21
N VAL A 128 12.70 -3.10 17.44
CA VAL A 128 11.51 -3.96 17.28
C VAL A 128 10.44 -3.66 18.34
N ASP A 129 10.84 -3.41 19.58
CA ASP A 129 9.89 -3.08 20.65
C ASP A 129 9.19 -1.73 20.37
N GLU A 130 9.93 -0.72 19.93
CA GLU A 130 9.39 0.57 19.50
C GLU A 130 8.43 0.42 18.32
N LEU A 131 8.76 -0.41 17.33
CA LEU A 131 7.88 -0.72 16.21
C LEU A 131 6.55 -1.33 16.69
N VAL A 132 6.61 -2.28 17.62
CA VAL A 132 5.43 -2.93 18.19
C VAL A 132 4.56 -1.92 18.94
N ASP A 133 5.16 -1.07 19.76
CA ASP A 133 4.45 -0.04 20.51
C ASP A 133 3.72 0.93 19.57
N HIS A 134 4.37 1.39 18.50
CA HIS A 134 3.73 2.24 17.49
C HIS A 134 2.61 1.52 16.75
N ALA A 135 2.82 0.26 16.34
CA ALA A 135 1.79 -0.53 15.66
C ALA A 135 0.54 -0.72 16.53
N LEU A 136 0.72 -1.04 17.80
CA LEU A 136 -0.37 -1.18 18.76
C LEU A 136 -1.11 0.15 19.00
N HIS A 137 -0.35 1.26 19.08
CA HIS A 137 -0.91 2.59 19.24
C HIS A 137 -1.82 3.00 18.09
N ILE A 138 -1.31 2.93 16.85
CA ILE A 138 -2.10 3.29 15.65
C ILE A 138 -3.29 2.36 15.44
N ALA A 139 -3.15 1.07 15.78
CA ALA A 139 -4.27 0.12 15.72
C ALA A 139 -5.36 0.47 16.75
N LYS A 140 -4.97 0.81 17.98
CA LYS A 140 -5.89 1.14 19.07
C LYS A 140 -6.68 2.44 18.80
N TYR A 141 -5.99 3.46 18.30
CA TYR A 141 -6.58 4.79 18.09
C TYR A 141 -7.07 5.00 16.65
N GLN A 142 -6.91 3.99 15.78
CA GLN A 142 -7.28 4.03 14.36
C GLN A 142 -6.70 5.26 13.66
N GLU A 143 -5.39 5.45 13.84
CA GLU A 143 -4.67 6.56 13.22
C GLU A 143 -4.37 6.24 11.75
N HIS A 144 -5.19 6.80 10.88
CA HIS A 144 -5.07 6.64 9.43
C HIS A 144 -3.90 7.44 8.85
N PRO A 145 -3.36 7.03 7.69
CA PRO A 145 -2.33 7.80 6.99
C PRO A 145 -2.76 9.25 6.72
N LEU A 146 -1.87 10.19 7.01
CA LEU A 146 -2.12 11.62 6.76
C LEU A 146 -2.09 11.96 5.27
N ARG A 147 -1.51 11.09 4.44
CA ARG A 147 -1.39 11.26 3.00
C ARG A 147 -1.81 9.99 2.28
N GLN A 148 -2.68 10.14 1.30
CA GLN A 148 -3.11 9.10 0.37
C GLN A 148 -2.92 9.55 -1.09
N ASP A 149 -2.78 10.85 -1.30
CA ASP A 149 -2.60 11.45 -2.62
C ASP A 149 -1.12 11.77 -2.86
N PHE A 150 -0.56 11.14 -3.87
CA PHE A 150 0.82 11.27 -4.30
C PHE A 150 0.96 11.91 -5.68
N CYS A 151 -0.17 12.25 -6.34
CA CYS A 151 -0.11 12.94 -7.61
C CYS A 151 0.11 14.46 -7.42
N ASP A 152 1.01 15.01 -8.22
CA ASP A 152 1.28 16.45 -8.22
C ASP A 152 0.60 17.12 -9.41
N LYS A 153 -0.04 18.27 -9.15
CA LYS A 153 -0.71 19.07 -10.18
C LYS A 153 0.25 19.63 -11.21
N SER A 154 1.51 19.77 -10.85
CA SER A 154 2.56 20.29 -11.72
C SER A 154 3.24 19.21 -12.55
N ASP A 155 3.12 17.94 -12.17
CA ASP A 155 3.74 16.84 -12.90
C ASP A 155 3.01 16.62 -14.22
N HIS A 156 3.76 16.68 -15.32
CA HIS A 156 3.25 16.44 -16.66
C HIS A 156 1.93 17.19 -16.96
N ASP A 157 1.92 18.50 -16.67
CA ASP A 157 0.76 19.38 -16.81
C ASP A 157 -0.49 18.90 -16.04
N GLY A 158 -0.31 18.04 -15.04
CA GLY A 158 -1.36 17.52 -14.17
C GLY A 158 -2.28 16.49 -14.83
N ALA A 159 -1.89 15.86 -15.93
CA ALA A 159 -2.72 14.91 -16.65
C ALA A 159 -3.15 13.72 -15.76
N VAL A 160 -2.20 13.10 -15.06
CA VAL A 160 -2.49 11.99 -14.14
C VAL A 160 -3.34 12.46 -12.95
N HIS A 161 -3.04 13.64 -12.39
CA HIS A 161 -3.82 14.22 -11.30
C HIS A 161 -5.29 14.41 -11.70
N ARG A 162 -5.55 15.04 -12.87
CA ARG A 162 -6.94 15.23 -13.37
C ARG A 162 -7.65 13.89 -13.60
N CYS A 163 -6.96 12.92 -14.19
CA CYS A 163 -7.50 11.59 -14.44
C CYS A 163 -7.95 10.92 -13.14
N ILE A 164 -7.05 10.83 -12.15
CA ILE A 164 -7.35 10.16 -10.88
C ILE A 164 -8.53 10.84 -10.18
N HIS A 165 -8.54 12.18 -10.10
CA HIS A 165 -9.62 12.90 -9.44
C HIS A 165 -10.94 12.79 -10.19
N ALA A 166 -10.95 12.79 -11.52
CA ALA A 166 -12.15 12.54 -12.30
C ALA A 166 -12.70 11.13 -12.09
N VAL A 167 -11.82 10.12 -12.04
CA VAL A 167 -12.22 8.73 -11.76
C VAL A 167 -12.73 8.59 -10.33
N ILE A 168 -12.12 9.22 -9.33
CA ILE A 168 -12.63 9.23 -7.95
C ILE A 168 -14.08 9.73 -7.94
N HIS A 169 -14.40 10.85 -8.56
CA HIS A 169 -15.76 11.38 -8.61
C HIS A 169 -16.74 10.45 -9.35
N LEU A 170 -16.24 9.73 -10.36
CA LEU A 170 -17.07 8.78 -11.10
C LEU A 170 -17.46 7.55 -10.28
N ILE A 171 -16.54 7.08 -9.40
CA ILE A 171 -16.68 5.78 -8.73
C ILE A 171 -16.95 5.88 -7.22
N GLU A 172 -16.97 7.07 -6.62
CA GLU A 172 -17.01 7.23 -5.15
C GLU A 172 -18.21 6.53 -4.50
N ASP A 173 -19.41 6.63 -5.07
CA ASP A 173 -20.62 5.96 -4.58
C ASP A 173 -20.49 4.42 -4.70
N HIS A 174 -19.97 3.95 -5.82
CA HIS A 174 -19.72 2.51 -6.06
C HIS A 174 -18.65 1.94 -5.11
N ALA A 175 -17.58 2.71 -4.87
CA ALA A 175 -16.52 2.31 -3.96
C ALA A 175 -17.03 2.25 -2.51
N GLU A 176 -17.89 3.20 -2.10
CA GLU A 176 -18.53 3.19 -0.78
C GLU A 176 -19.44 1.97 -0.61
N GLU A 177 -20.30 1.69 -1.60
CA GLU A 177 -21.19 0.51 -1.59
C GLU A 177 -20.39 -0.80 -1.54
N ALA A 178 -19.31 -0.89 -2.31
CA ALA A 178 -18.39 -2.04 -2.33
C ALA A 178 -17.46 -2.08 -1.09
N LYS A 179 -17.47 -1.05 -0.23
CA LYS A 179 -16.56 -0.89 0.91
C LYS A 179 -15.08 -0.91 0.54
N LEU A 180 -14.76 -0.38 -0.63
CA LEU A 180 -13.40 -0.23 -1.14
C LEU A 180 -12.84 1.16 -0.77
N PRO A 181 -11.54 1.26 -0.43
CA PRO A 181 -10.87 2.55 -0.32
C PRO A 181 -10.89 3.25 -1.69
N VAL A 182 -11.53 4.42 -1.76
CA VAL A 182 -11.82 5.07 -3.05
C VAL A 182 -10.57 5.41 -3.86
N ARG A 183 -9.50 5.85 -3.21
CA ARG A 183 -8.23 6.18 -3.89
C ARG A 183 -7.60 4.94 -4.51
N PHE A 184 -7.51 3.86 -3.76
CA PHE A 184 -7.02 2.57 -4.25
C PHE A 184 -7.90 2.05 -5.40
N ALA A 185 -9.22 2.09 -5.23
CA ALA A 185 -10.16 1.67 -6.27
C ALA A 185 -9.99 2.49 -7.56
N ALA A 186 -9.78 3.81 -7.45
CA ALA A 186 -9.60 4.69 -8.61
C ALA A 186 -8.31 4.37 -9.38
N THR A 187 -7.16 4.25 -8.69
CA THR A 187 -5.89 3.91 -9.34
C THR A 187 -5.94 2.53 -9.99
N LYS A 188 -6.57 1.56 -9.34
CA LYS A 188 -6.75 0.20 -9.90
C LYS A 188 -7.75 0.16 -11.06
N ALA A 189 -8.82 0.93 -11.01
CA ALA A 189 -9.75 1.06 -12.14
C ALA A 189 -9.08 1.70 -13.37
N ILE A 190 -8.23 2.72 -13.18
CA ILE A 190 -7.43 3.32 -14.25
C ILE A 190 -6.47 2.30 -14.85
N GLU A 191 -5.78 1.51 -14.02
CA GLU A 191 -4.89 0.42 -14.48
C GLU A 191 -5.64 -0.72 -15.19
N GLY A 192 -6.98 -0.74 -15.14
CA GLY A 192 -7.81 -1.78 -15.75
C GLY A 192 -7.86 -3.08 -14.95
N ASP A 193 -7.70 -3.01 -13.62
CA ASP A 193 -7.73 -4.16 -12.72
C ASP A 193 -9.12 -4.83 -12.75
N PRO A 194 -9.23 -6.06 -13.29
CA PRO A 194 -10.52 -6.69 -13.51
C PRO A 194 -11.26 -7.02 -12.20
N LEU A 195 -10.53 -7.31 -11.12
CA LEU A 195 -11.14 -7.64 -9.83
C LEU A 195 -11.78 -6.41 -9.17
N ILE A 196 -11.16 -5.24 -9.32
CA ILE A 196 -11.73 -4.00 -8.82
C ILE A 196 -12.90 -3.54 -9.69
N LEU A 197 -12.79 -3.62 -11.02
CA LEU A 197 -13.88 -3.28 -11.93
C LEU A 197 -15.12 -4.15 -11.69
N GLU A 198 -14.94 -5.45 -11.43
CA GLU A 198 -16.04 -6.34 -11.06
C GLU A 198 -16.72 -5.93 -9.75
N GLN A 199 -15.95 -5.53 -8.74
CA GLN A 199 -16.48 -5.10 -7.44
C GLN A 199 -17.20 -3.75 -7.52
N LEU A 200 -16.73 -2.83 -8.35
CA LEU A 200 -17.37 -1.52 -8.55
C LEU A 200 -18.73 -1.60 -9.25
N LYS A 201 -18.98 -2.63 -10.05
CA LYS A 201 -20.26 -2.86 -10.77
C LYS A 201 -20.73 -1.63 -11.55
N LEU A 202 -19.82 -0.96 -12.24
CA LEU A 202 -20.14 0.18 -13.09
C LEU A 202 -21.07 -0.24 -14.23
N ASP A 203 -22.03 0.61 -14.59
CA ASP A 203 -22.83 0.40 -15.78
C ASP A 203 -22.06 0.70 -17.07
N GLN A 204 -22.65 0.41 -18.23
CA GLN A 204 -21.94 0.59 -19.51
C GLN A 204 -21.59 2.06 -19.78
N ASN A 205 -22.43 3.01 -19.39
CA ASN A 205 -22.14 4.44 -19.59
C ASN A 205 -21.00 4.91 -18.69
N GLU A 206 -20.95 4.41 -17.47
CA GLU A 206 -19.87 4.69 -16.51
C GLU A 206 -18.55 4.07 -16.96
N LEU A 207 -18.57 2.83 -17.50
CA LEU A 207 -17.40 2.20 -18.11
C LEU A 207 -16.90 2.98 -19.33
N ASP A 208 -17.79 3.45 -20.18
CA ASP A 208 -17.44 4.27 -21.34
C ASP A 208 -16.84 5.62 -20.91
N MET A 209 -17.37 6.22 -19.83
CA MET A 209 -16.85 7.45 -19.26
C MET A 209 -15.48 7.24 -18.64
N LEU A 210 -15.28 6.16 -17.87
CA LEU A 210 -13.99 5.76 -17.31
C LEU A 210 -12.95 5.63 -18.43
N GLU A 211 -13.28 4.88 -19.48
CA GLU A 211 -12.38 4.68 -20.62
C GLU A 211 -12.03 6.00 -21.32
N HIS A 212 -13.01 6.89 -21.50
CA HIS A 212 -12.78 8.21 -22.08
C HIS A 212 -11.79 9.06 -21.26
N ILE A 213 -11.98 9.11 -19.93
CA ILE A 213 -11.10 9.83 -19.01
C ILE A 213 -9.67 9.28 -19.08
N VAL A 214 -9.54 7.96 -19.08
CA VAL A 214 -8.23 7.28 -19.12
C VAL A 214 -7.54 7.50 -20.46
N GLN A 215 -8.25 7.37 -21.59
CA GLN A 215 -7.69 7.62 -22.93
C GLN A 215 -7.23 9.06 -23.12
N GLN A 216 -7.93 10.03 -22.53
CA GLN A 216 -7.48 11.42 -22.53
C GLN A 216 -6.11 11.54 -21.84
N MET A 217 -5.95 10.94 -20.66
CA MET A 217 -4.66 10.94 -19.94
C MET A 217 -3.56 10.24 -20.75
N GLU A 218 -3.84 9.06 -21.33
CA GLU A 218 -2.88 8.34 -22.17
C GLU A 218 -2.42 9.17 -23.36
N THR A 219 -3.34 9.92 -23.98
CA THR A 219 -3.04 10.82 -25.10
C THR A 219 -2.17 12.00 -24.65
N GLU A 220 -2.51 12.63 -23.54
CA GLU A 220 -1.73 13.76 -22.99
C GLU A 220 -0.34 13.33 -22.51
N ARG A 221 -0.21 12.11 -21.97
CA ARG A 221 1.03 11.55 -21.45
C ARG A 221 1.90 10.87 -22.51
N GLU A 222 1.33 10.47 -23.64
CA GLU A 222 1.96 9.65 -24.68
C GLU A 222 2.49 8.29 -24.16
N VAL A 223 1.88 7.78 -23.08
CA VAL A 223 2.20 6.48 -22.47
C VAL A 223 0.90 5.75 -22.09
N ASP A 224 0.96 4.43 -21.93
CA ASP A 224 -0.18 3.66 -21.47
C ASP A 224 -0.53 3.95 -20.00
N ARG A 225 -1.76 3.64 -19.62
CA ARG A 225 -2.33 3.91 -18.29
C ARG A 225 -1.52 3.32 -17.14
N SER A 226 -1.01 2.12 -17.30
CA SER A 226 -0.22 1.46 -16.25
C SER A 226 1.12 2.14 -16.07
N ALA A 227 1.77 2.54 -17.16
CA ALA A 227 3.00 3.32 -17.11
C ALA A 227 2.76 4.70 -16.50
N ALA A 228 1.68 5.39 -16.86
CA ALA A 228 1.37 6.71 -16.31
C ALA A 228 1.16 6.67 -14.79
N ILE A 229 0.47 5.67 -14.27
CA ILE A 229 0.28 5.49 -12.82
C ILE A 229 1.58 5.07 -12.13
N ALA A 230 2.39 4.21 -12.75
CA ALA A 230 3.69 3.84 -12.21
C ALA A 230 4.65 5.03 -12.15
N ASP A 231 4.74 5.80 -13.23
CA ASP A 231 5.57 7.02 -13.29
C ASP A 231 5.20 8.00 -12.16
N MET A 232 3.90 8.26 -11.95
CA MET A 232 3.44 9.11 -10.84
C MET A 232 3.98 8.67 -9.48
N ARG A 233 3.99 7.36 -9.21
CA ARG A 233 4.52 6.81 -7.96
C ARG A 233 6.03 6.96 -7.88
N PHE A 234 6.76 6.65 -8.96
CA PHE A 234 8.22 6.81 -9.00
C PHE A 234 8.65 8.27 -8.93
N ASP A 235 7.97 9.18 -9.60
CA ASP A 235 8.22 10.62 -9.49
C ASP A 235 8.13 11.12 -8.05
N PHE A 236 7.21 10.56 -7.26
CA PHE A 236 7.12 10.88 -5.83
C PHE A 236 8.26 10.22 -5.02
N ILE A 237 8.63 8.98 -5.32
CA ILE A 237 9.67 8.22 -4.59
C ILE A 237 11.05 8.85 -4.79
N GLU A 238 11.34 9.39 -5.98
CA GLU A 238 12.62 9.99 -6.34
C GLU A 238 12.84 11.40 -5.79
N ARG A 239 11.82 12.05 -5.22
CA ARG A 239 11.89 13.39 -4.58
C ARG A 239 12.42 13.33 -3.15
#